data_b4240506010b3c7158cb2c3bffe204d3
#
_entry.id   b4240506010b3c7158cb2c3bffe204d3
#
_cell.length_a   1.000
_cell.length_b   1.000
_cell.length_c   1.000
_cell.angle_alpha   90.00
_cell.angle_beta   90.00
_cell.angle_gamma   90.00
#
_symmetry.space_group_name_H-M   'P 1'
#
loop_
_entity.id
_entity.type
_entity.pdbx_description
1 polymer ?
#
loop_
_entity_poly.entity_id
_entity_poly.type
_entity_poly.pdbx_seq_one_letter_code
_entity_poly.pdbx_strand_id
1 'polypeptide(L)'
;DALVTHAGRLAVVADWVRQGIAVYGSAPDHPEHGIVHWGLQPTMTLATRLIATQDLVAGDSVGYGSTFTAPQPMRIGIAACGYADGYPRLCPTGTPVLVDGVRCRTVGRVSMDMLAIDLGPVPEAGLGSEVTLWGRSSRGTWLPIDEVAAAAGTVGYELMCALAPRVPTQAA
;
A
#
# COMPACT_ATOMS: atom_id res chain seq x y z
N ASP A 1 -20.02 9.00 4.58
CA ASP A 1 -18.98 8.93 5.62
C ASP A 1 -18.96 10.20 6.49
N ALA A 2 -18.98 11.40 5.91
CA ALA A 2 -19.06 12.63 6.70
C ALA A 2 -20.26 12.64 7.67
N LEU A 3 -21.40 12.07 7.28
CA LEU A 3 -22.57 11.92 8.14
C LEU A 3 -22.31 10.98 9.32
N VAL A 4 -21.58 9.88 9.12
CA VAL A 4 -21.25 8.93 10.21
C VAL A 4 -20.25 9.55 11.17
N THR A 5 -19.23 10.24 10.68
CA THR A 5 -18.20 10.87 11.52
C THR A 5 -18.67 12.13 12.24
N HIS A 6 -19.66 12.83 11.70
CA HIS A 6 -20.18 14.10 12.24
C HIS A 6 -21.59 14.01 12.85
N ALA A 7 -22.25 12.83 12.78
CA ALA A 7 -23.61 12.67 13.28
C ALA A 7 -23.79 13.14 14.73
N GLY A 8 -22.81 12.87 15.59
CA GLY A 8 -22.83 13.33 16.99
C GLY A 8 -22.70 14.85 17.16
N ARG A 9 -22.10 15.56 16.21
CA ARG A 9 -21.92 17.02 16.24
C ARG A 9 -23.09 17.76 15.58
N LEU A 10 -23.69 17.15 14.57
CA LEU A 10 -24.75 17.79 13.77
C LEU A 10 -26.15 17.41 14.21
N ALA A 11 -26.30 16.55 15.23
CA ALA A 11 -27.57 16.01 15.69
C ALA A 11 -28.44 15.48 14.52
N VAL A 12 -27.82 14.90 13.52
CA VAL A 12 -28.51 14.32 12.36
C VAL A 12 -29.14 13.00 12.77
N VAL A 13 -30.48 12.95 12.74
CA VAL A 13 -31.27 11.74 12.94
C VAL A 13 -31.75 11.28 11.56
N ALA A 14 -31.38 10.08 11.17
CA ALA A 14 -31.81 9.50 9.90
C ALA A 14 -32.11 8.00 10.09
N ASP A 15 -33.20 7.53 9.46
CA ASP A 15 -33.55 6.10 9.47
C ASP A 15 -32.61 5.27 8.57
N TRP A 16 -31.96 5.91 7.61
CA TRP A 16 -31.06 5.28 6.64
C TRP A 16 -29.77 6.08 6.48
N VAL A 17 -28.66 5.37 6.43
CA VAL A 17 -27.33 5.96 6.14
C VAL A 17 -26.66 5.19 4.99
N ARG A 18 -25.90 5.91 4.16
CA ARG A 18 -24.98 5.30 3.19
C ARG A 18 -23.59 5.33 3.77
N GLN A 19 -23.12 4.16 4.18
CA GLN A 19 -21.74 4.02 4.60
C GLN A 19 -20.84 3.96 3.36
N GLY A 20 -19.71 4.63 3.42
CA GLY A 20 -18.74 4.63 2.33
C GLY A 20 -17.50 3.83 2.71
N ILE A 21 -16.33 4.47 2.60
CA ILE A 21 -15.02 3.82 2.71
C ILE A 21 -14.75 3.18 4.08
N ALA A 22 -15.41 3.67 5.14
CA ALA A 22 -15.29 3.10 6.48
C ALA A 22 -15.66 1.61 6.53
N VAL A 23 -16.57 1.13 5.66
CA VAL A 23 -16.93 -0.30 5.54
C VAL A 23 -15.72 -1.14 5.10
N TYR A 24 -14.80 -0.55 4.35
CA TYR A 24 -13.58 -1.18 3.88
C TYR A 24 -12.38 -0.94 4.80
N GLY A 25 -12.60 -0.23 5.93
CA GLY A 25 -11.57 0.01 6.92
C GLY A 25 -10.57 1.10 6.54
N SER A 26 -10.98 2.05 5.70
CA SER A 26 -10.23 3.26 5.39
C SER A 26 -10.84 4.45 6.14
N ALA A 27 -10.03 5.41 6.58
CA ALA A 27 -10.49 6.55 7.37
C ALA A 27 -11.19 7.59 6.48
N PRO A 28 -12.43 8.01 6.83
CA PRO A 28 -13.21 8.90 5.97
C PRO A 28 -12.69 10.34 5.93
N ASP A 29 -11.85 10.72 6.86
CA ASP A 29 -11.28 12.07 7.04
C ASP A 29 -9.74 12.06 7.07
N HIS A 30 -9.10 11.03 6.51
CA HIS A 30 -7.65 11.02 6.36
C HIS A 30 -7.19 12.26 5.54
N PRO A 31 -6.13 12.98 5.92
CA PRO A 31 -5.12 12.63 6.94
C PRO A 31 -5.40 13.17 8.35
N GLU A 32 -6.53 13.82 8.62
CA GLU A 32 -6.84 14.37 9.95
C GLU A 32 -6.86 13.29 11.03
N HIS A 33 -7.46 12.15 10.71
CA HIS A 33 -7.47 10.97 11.57
C HIS A 33 -7.14 9.70 10.75
N GLY A 34 -6.44 8.77 11.39
CA GLY A 34 -6.19 7.45 10.83
C GLY A 34 -7.25 6.43 11.26
N ILE A 35 -7.17 5.22 10.69
CA ILE A 35 -8.13 4.13 10.96
C ILE A 35 -8.23 3.78 12.45
N VAL A 36 -7.15 3.91 13.21
CA VAL A 36 -7.11 3.62 14.66
C VAL A 36 -8.03 4.55 15.44
N HIS A 37 -8.09 5.84 15.07
CA HIS A 37 -8.95 6.83 15.71
C HIS A 37 -10.42 6.41 15.65
N TRP A 38 -10.84 5.81 14.53
CA TRP A 38 -12.21 5.38 14.28
C TRP A 38 -12.47 3.91 14.68
N GLY A 39 -11.46 3.20 15.18
CA GLY A 39 -11.57 1.77 15.49
C GLY A 39 -11.81 0.90 14.24
N LEU A 40 -11.40 1.38 13.06
CA LEU A 40 -11.59 0.67 11.80
C LEU A 40 -10.49 -0.38 11.60
N GLN A 41 -10.85 -1.45 10.89
CA GLN A 41 -9.92 -2.51 10.49
C GLN A 41 -9.96 -2.69 8.98
N PRO A 42 -8.80 -2.84 8.30
CA PRO A 42 -8.77 -3.15 6.88
C PRO A 42 -9.52 -4.46 6.59
N THR A 43 -10.48 -4.41 5.68
CA THR A 43 -11.23 -5.59 5.21
C THR A 43 -10.75 -6.07 3.85
N MET A 44 -9.85 -5.32 3.21
CA MET A 44 -9.26 -5.63 1.93
C MET A 44 -7.74 -5.59 2.04
N THR A 45 -7.07 -6.63 1.59
CA THR A 45 -5.61 -6.72 1.54
C THR A 45 -5.17 -6.95 0.11
N LEU A 46 -4.25 -6.13 -0.39
CA LEU A 46 -3.50 -6.43 -1.60
C LEU A 46 -2.11 -6.92 -1.20
N ALA A 47 -1.81 -8.15 -1.54
CA ALA A 47 -0.54 -8.78 -1.23
C ALA A 47 0.05 -9.50 -2.45
N THR A 48 1.37 -9.63 -2.45
CA THR A 48 2.14 -10.35 -3.46
C THR A 48 3.37 -10.96 -2.80
N ARG A 49 4.35 -11.38 -3.60
CA ARG A 49 5.62 -11.97 -3.12
C ARG A 49 6.81 -11.35 -3.82
N LEU A 50 7.96 -11.40 -3.16
CA LEU A 50 9.24 -11.12 -3.82
C LEU A 50 9.55 -12.23 -4.81
N ILE A 51 9.89 -11.84 -6.04
CA ILE A 51 10.28 -12.75 -7.14
C ILE A 51 11.78 -12.68 -7.47
N ALA A 52 12.48 -11.67 -6.97
CA ALA A 52 13.91 -11.53 -7.07
C ALA A 52 14.44 -10.62 -5.97
N THR A 53 15.76 -10.73 -5.70
CA THR A 53 16.50 -9.75 -4.89
C THR A 53 17.77 -9.36 -5.64
N GLN A 54 18.27 -8.16 -5.40
CA GLN A 54 19.49 -7.64 -6.00
C GLN A 54 20.24 -6.77 -5.00
N ASP A 55 21.55 -6.98 -4.92
CA ASP A 55 22.45 -6.11 -4.18
C ASP A 55 22.95 -5.02 -5.12
N LEU A 56 22.82 -3.77 -4.70
CA LEU A 56 23.23 -2.59 -5.43
C LEU A 56 24.48 -1.99 -4.79
N VAL A 57 25.35 -1.44 -5.59
CA VAL A 57 26.44 -0.56 -5.12
C VAL A 57 26.00 0.90 -5.20
N ALA A 58 26.72 1.78 -4.50
CA ALA A 58 26.44 3.22 -4.60
C ALA A 58 26.57 3.69 -6.05
N GLY A 59 25.58 4.43 -6.54
CA GLY A 59 25.50 4.92 -7.91
C GLY A 59 24.64 4.06 -8.86
N ASP A 60 24.29 2.83 -8.49
CA ASP A 60 23.38 2.01 -9.30
C ASP A 60 21.99 2.64 -9.37
N SER A 61 21.37 2.54 -10.54
CA SER A 61 20.03 3.09 -10.78
C SER A 61 18.96 2.01 -10.83
N VAL A 62 17.76 2.33 -10.36
CA VAL A 62 16.62 1.43 -10.32
C VAL A 62 15.45 1.99 -11.12
N GLY A 63 14.81 1.11 -11.91
CA GLY A 63 13.57 1.38 -12.61
C GLY A 63 13.70 2.24 -13.87
N TYR A 64 12.57 2.45 -14.52
CA TYR A 64 12.51 3.24 -15.76
C TYR A 64 12.90 4.70 -15.54
N GLY A 65 13.80 5.19 -16.41
CA GLY A 65 14.29 6.56 -16.38
C GLY A 65 15.24 6.84 -15.23
N SER A 66 15.76 5.80 -14.57
CA SER A 66 16.77 5.90 -13.49
C SER A 66 16.43 6.97 -12.45
N THR A 67 15.17 7.02 -12.04
CA THR A 67 14.65 8.04 -11.11
C THR A 67 15.09 7.83 -9.67
N PHE A 68 15.60 6.64 -9.37
CA PHE A 68 16.23 6.32 -8.09
C PHE A 68 17.65 5.88 -8.35
N THR A 69 18.61 6.46 -7.63
CA THR A 69 20.02 6.04 -7.61
C THR A 69 20.36 5.64 -6.18
N ALA A 70 20.98 4.47 -6.03
CA ALA A 70 21.40 3.97 -4.72
C ALA A 70 22.45 4.91 -4.10
N PRO A 71 22.16 5.54 -2.94
CA PRO A 71 23.09 6.48 -2.30
C PRO A 71 24.25 5.77 -1.62
N GLN A 72 24.11 4.49 -1.35
CA GLN A 72 25.08 3.61 -0.69
C GLN A 72 24.78 2.17 -1.09
N PRO A 73 25.67 1.21 -0.80
CA PRO A 73 25.34 -0.19 -0.99
C PRO A 73 24.02 -0.54 -0.27
N MET A 74 23.09 -1.15 -1.00
CA MET A 74 21.78 -1.54 -0.48
C MET A 74 21.24 -2.77 -1.19
N ARG A 75 20.32 -3.46 -0.53
CA ARG A 75 19.62 -4.61 -1.08
C ARG A 75 18.20 -4.23 -1.43
N ILE A 76 17.75 -4.61 -2.63
CA ILE A 76 16.38 -4.41 -3.07
C ILE A 76 15.69 -5.75 -3.34
N GLY A 77 14.37 -5.76 -3.18
CA GLY A 77 13.49 -6.85 -3.62
C GLY A 77 12.64 -6.40 -4.78
N ILE A 78 12.33 -7.31 -5.69
CA ILE A 78 11.37 -7.09 -6.77
C ILE A 78 10.09 -7.83 -6.43
N ALA A 79 8.99 -7.10 -6.30
CA ALA A 79 7.67 -7.64 -6.01
C ALA A 79 6.85 -7.81 -7.31
N ALA A 80 6.10 -8.91 -7.42
CA ALA A 80 5.28 -9.24 -8.59
C ALA A 80 3.92 -8.52 -8.53
N CYS A 81 3.94 -7.20 -8.61
CA CYS A 81 2.75 -6.35 -8.74
C CYS A 81 3.14 -5.02 -9.35
N GLY A 82 2.33 -4.51 -10.23
CA GLY A 82 2.55 -3.23 -10.89
C GLY A 82 1.25 -2.54 -11.31
N TYR A 83 1.36 -1.52 -12.17
CA TYR A 83 0.17 -0.74 -12.53
C TYR A 83 -0.85 -1.52 -13.39
N ALA A 84 -0.45 -2.60 -14.06
CA ALA A 84 -1.39 -3.47 -14.77
C ALA A 84 -2.21 -4.38 -13.85
N ASP A 85 -1.83 -4.46 -12.56
CA ASP A 85 -2.60 -5.11 -11.50
C ASP A 85 -3.55 -4.13 -10.81
N GLY A 86 -3.40 -2.83 -11.07
CA GLY A 86 -4.15 -1.74 -10.44
C GLY A 86 -3.38 -1.02 -9.34
N TYR A 87 -2.09 -1.35 -9.11
CA TYR A 87 -1.28 -0.57 -8.18
C TYR A 87 -0.93 0.80 -8.80
N PRO A 88 -1.05 1.92 -8.04
CA PRO A 88 -0.90 3.25 -8.63
C PRO A 88 0.48 3.49 -9.24
N ARG A 89 0.52 3.79 -10.56
CA ARG A 89 1.78 4.11 -11.24
C ARG A 89 2.45 5.38 -10.71
N LEU A 90 1.65 6.28 -10.14
CA LEU A 90 2.13 7.56 -9.60
C LEU A 90 2.73 7.46 -8.19
N CYS A 91 2.70 6.29 -7.56
CA CYS A 91 3.38 6.06 -6.29
C CYS A 91 4.87 6.41 -6.41
N PRO A 92 5.37 7.41 -5.66
CA PRO A 92 6.76 7.82 -5.71
C PRO A 92 7.68 6.84 -4.96
N THR A 93 8.98 6.97 -5.16
CA THR A 93 9.97 6.38 -4.23
C THR A 93 9.65 6.81 -2.80
N GLY A 94 9.66 5.85 -1.88
CA GLY A 94 9.32 6.09 -0.47
C GLY A 94 7.88 5.70 -0.10
N THR A 95 7.04 5.30 -1.07
CA THR A 95 5.70 4.78 -0.76
C THR A 95 5.81 3.57 0.17
N PRO A 96 5.04 3.52 1.28
CA PRO A 96 5.14 2.43 2.24
C PRO A 96 4.62 1.11 1.67
N VAL A 97 5.29 0.04 2.07
CA VAL A 97 4.89 -1.36 1.86
C VAL A 97 5.31 -2.18 3.09
N LEU A 98 4.75 -3.37 3.29
CA LEU A 98 5.27 -4.31 4.28
C LEU A 98 5.95 -5.47 3.57
N VAL A 99 7.11 -5.88 4.07
CA VAL A 99 7.77 -7.14 3.67
C VAL A 99 7.87 -8.01 4.91
N ASP A 100 7.29 -9.21 4.86
CA ASP A 100 7.16 -10.12 6.01
C ASP A 100 6.65 -9.40 7.28
N GLY A 101 5.69 -8.46 7.10
CA GLY A 101 5.08 -7.67 8.18
C GLY A 101 5.94 -6.51 8.70
N VAL A 102 7.14 -6.29 8.16
CA VAL A 102 8.03 -5.17 8.52
C VAL A 102 7.86 -4.03 7.51
N ARG A 103 7.78 -2.80 8.01
CA ARG A 103 7.61 -1.62 7.15
C ARG A 103 8.86 -1.34 6.34
N CYS A 104 8.70 -1.34 5.04
CA CYS A 104 9.68 -1.00 4.01
C CYS A 104 9.14 0.13 3.15
N ARG A 105 9.86 0.46 2.08
CA ARG A 105 9.47 1.48 1.10
C ARG A 105 9.78 1.05 -0.32
N THR A 106 9.00 1.53 -1.27
CA THR A 106 9.30 1.37 -2.70
C THR A 106 10.49 2.23 -3.11
N VAL A 107 11.22 1.80 -4.14
CA VAL A 107 12.30 2.57 -4.77
C VAL A 107 12.14 2.56 -6.30
N GLY A 108 12.39 3.71 -6.93
CA GLY A 108 12.19 3.87 -8.36
C GLY A 108 10.71 3.94 -8.76
N ARG A 109 10.45 3.87 -10.05
CA ARG A 109 9.09 3.94 -10.62
C ARG A 109 8.42 2.58 -10.61
N VAL A 110 7.12 2.57 -10.34
CA VAL A 110 6.28 1.38 -10.52
C VAL A 110 6.26 1.00 -12.01
N SER A 111 6.59 -0.25 -12.31
CA SER A 111 6.53 -0.84 -13.64
C SER A 111 5.17 -1.47 -13.92
N MET A 112 4.96 -2.01 -15.13
CA MET A 112 3.70 -2.64 -15.52
C MET A 112 3.32 -3.80 -14.57
N ASP A 113 4.27 -4.67 -14.28
CA ASP A 113 4.03 -5.93 -13.55
C ASP A 113 4.91 -6.08 -12.30
N MET A 114 5.74 -5.08 -11.97
CA MET A 114 6.72 -5.16 -10.88
C MET A 114 6.94 -3.81 -10.21
N LEU A 115 7.37 -3.87 -8.96
CA LEU A 115 7.90 -2.73 -8.22
C LEU A 115 9.13 -3.16 -7.40
N ALA A 116 10.05 -2.23 -7.18
CA ALA A 116 11.25 -2.45 -6.38
C ALA A 116 11.05 -1.91 -4.96
N ILE A 117 11.61 -2.62 -3.97
CA ILE A 117 11.46 -2.34 -2.55
C ILE A 117 12.83 -2.33 -1.89
N ASP A 118 13.10 -1.36 -1.04
CA ASP A 118 14.28 -1.30 -0.17
C ASP A 118 14.15 -2.36 0.93
N LEU A 119 15.04 -3.34 0.96
CA LEU A 119 15.08 -4.43 1.94
C LEU A 119 16.00 -4.13 3.14
N GLY A 120 16.54 -2.94 3.25
CA GLY A 120 17.39 -2.57 4.40
C GLY A 120 16.77 -2.87 5.77
N PRO A 121 15.45 -2.62 5.97
CA PRO A 121 14.78 -2.98 7.24
C PRO A 121 14.60 -4.50 7.47
N VAL A 122 14.71 -5.33 6.43
CA VAL A 122 14.48 -6.79 6.46
C VAL A 122 15.56 -7.53 5.67
N PRO A 123 16.81 -7.49 6.12
CA PRO A 123 17.95 -8.03 5.33
C PRO A 123 17.84 -9.54 5.04
N GLU A 124 17.07 -10.29 5.84
CA GLU A 124 16.80 -11.71 5.65
C GLU A 124 15.72 -12.00 4.61
N ALA A 125 14.94 -11.00 4.17
CA ALA A 125 13.90 -11.20 3.17
C ALA A 125 14.49 -11.66 1.83
N GLY A 126 13.80 -12.56 1.16
CA GLY A 126 14.26 -13.17 -0.08
C GLY A 126 13.13 -13.61 -1.00
N LEU A 127 13.46 -14.45 -1.97
CA LEU A 127 12.49 -15.02 -2.90
C LEU A 127 11.33 -15.67 -2.13
N GLY A 128 10.09 -15.28 -2.45
CA GLY A 128 8.87 -15.78 -1.82
C GLY A 128 8.44 -15.04 -0.55
N SER A 129 9.25 -14.11 0.00
CA SER A 129 8.81 -13.24 1.11
C SER A 129 7.52 -12.51 0.76
N GLU A 130 6.58 -12.44 1.73
CA GLU A 130 5.31 -11.75 1.55
C GLU A 130 5.52 -10.24 1.41
N VAL A 131 4.84 -9.65 0.45
CA VAL A 131 4.75 -8.20 0.29
C VAL A 131 3.30 -7.77 0.43
N THR A 132 2.98 -6.97 1.45
CA THR A 132 1.67 -6.36 1.62
C THR A 132 1.72 -4.93 1.12
N LEU A 133 0.94 -4.63 0.08
CA LEU A 133 0.87 -3.31 -0.55
C LEU A 133 -0.12 -2.40 0.15
N TRP A 134 -1.18 -2.94 0.74
CA TRP A 134 -2.07 -2.37 1.75
C TRP A 134 -2.88 -3.46 2.43
N GLY A 135 -3.47 -3.15 3.57
CA GLY A 135 -4.27 -4.08 4.34
C GLY A 135 -3.48 -4.76 5.46
N ARG A 136 -3.74 -6.03 5.71
CA ARG A 136 -3.19 -6.79 6.82
C ARG A 136 -2.21 -7.87 6.33
N SER A 137 -0.98 -7.84 6.82
CA SER A 137 0.00 -8.91 6.57
C SER A 137 -0.36 -10.20 7.30
N SER A 138 0.19 -11.33 6.86
CA SER A 138 0.05 -12.63 7.56
C SER A 138 0.59 -12.60 8.99
N ARG A 139 1.49 -11.66 9.29
CA ARG A 139 2.03 -11.44 10.66
C ARG A 139 1.18 -10.50 11.51
N GLY A 140 0.04 -10.04 11.00
CA GLY A 140 -0.90 -9.18 11.72
C GLY A 140 -0.58 -7.69 11.71
N THR A 141 0.51 -7.27 11.08
CA THR A 141 0.83 -5.84 10.88
C THR A 141 -0.08 -5.24 9.81
N TRP A 142 -0.53 -4.00 10.03
CA TRP A 142 -1.41 -3.30 9.10
C TRP A 142 -0.68 -2.19 8.37
N LEU A 143 -1.00 -2.06 7.08
CA LEU A 143 -0.68 -0.90 6.26
C LEU A 143 -2.00 -0.31 5.75
N PRO A 144 -2.47 0.81 6.33
CA PRO A 144 -3.68 1.47 5.86
C PRO A 144 -3.58 1.85 4.38
N ILE A 145 -4.62 1.57 3.61
CA ILE A 145 -4.70 1.96 2.21
C ILE A 145 -4.59 3.49 2.04
N ASP A 146 -5.03 4.23 3.06
CA ASP A 146 -4.99 5.70 3.09
C ASP A 146 -3.56 6.24 2.96
N GLU A 147 -2.58 5.58 3.56
CA GLU A 147 -1.18 5.98 3.47
C GLU A 147 -0.63 5.81 2.06
N VAL A 148 -1.01 4.72 1.39
CA VAL A 148 -0.60 4.45 0.01
C VAL A 148 -1.31 5.40 -0.95
N ALA A 149 -2.60 5.65 -0.72
CA ALA A 149 -3.39 6.61 -1.51
C ALA A 149 -2.84 8.02 -1.38
N ALA A 150 -2.51 8.47 -0.16
CA ALA A 150 -1.90 9.78 0.07
C ALA A 150 -0.55 9.92 -0.65
N ALA A 151 0.29 8.88 -0.62
CA ALA A 151 1.55 8.87 -1.37
C ALA A 151 1.34 8.97 -2.88
N ALA A 152 0.28 8.37 -3.41
CA ALA A 152 -0.09 8.45 -4.83
C ALA A 152 -0.83 9.74 -5.20
N GLY A 153 -1.18 10.59 -4.24
CA GLY A 153 -1.94 11.83 -4.46
C GLY A 153 -3.42 11.61 -4.74
N THR A 154 -4.00 10.54 -4.18
CA THR A 154 -5.40 10.15 -4.38
C THR A 154 -6.06 9.68 -3.07
N VAL A 155 -7.18 8.98 -3.18
CA VAL A 155 -7.99 8.46 -2.06
C VAL A 155 -8.11 6.94 -2.12
N GLY A 156 -8.30 6.29 -0.96
CA GLY A 156 -8.41 4.84 -0.86
C GLY A 156 -9.48 4.21 -1.76
N TYR A 157 -10.58 4.91 -2.04
CA TYR A 157 -11.61 4.47 -2.99
C TYR A 157 -11.04 4.14 -4.37
N GLU A 158 -10.20 5.02 -4.91
CA GLU A 158 -9.62 4.83 -6.23
C GLU A 158 -8.75 3.58 -6.27
N LEU A 159 -7.92 3.37 -5.25
CA LEU A 159 -7.07 2.20 -5.17
C LEU A 159 -7.88 0.90 -5.14
N MET A 160 -8.95 0.86 -4.34
CA MET A 160 -9.81 -0.33 -4.24
C MET A 160 -10.53 -0.63 -5.55
N CYS A 161 -10.96 0.40 -6.28
CA CYS A 161 -11.65 0.25 -7.56
C CYS A 161 -10.71 -0.06 -8.73
N ALA A 162 -9.43 0.26 -8.62
CA ALA A 162 -8.46 0.13 -9.70
C ALA A 162 -7.97 -1.30 -9.95
N LEU A 163 -8.25 -2.24 -9.04
CA LEU A 163 -7.74 -3.61 -9.17
C LEU A 163 -8.20 -4.26 -10.47
N ALA A 164 -7.23 -4.77 -11.22
CA ALA A 164 -7.49 -5.42 -12.49
C ALA A 164 -8.13 -6.81 -12.31
N PRO A 165 -8.98 -7.27 -13.24
CA PRO A 165 -9.62 -8.59 -13.18
C PRO A 165 -8.64 -9.77 -13.12
N ARG A 166 -7.38 -9.56 -13.51
CA ARG A 166 -6.34 -10.59 -13.44
C ARG A 166 -5.82 -10.86 -12.02
N VAL A 167 -6.11 -9.97 -11.07
CA VAL A 167 -5.72 -10.14 -9.65
C VAL A 167 -6.67 -11.14 -9.00
N PRO A 168 -6.17 -12.30 -8.53
CA PRO A 168 -7.02 -13.28 -7.88
C PRO A 168 -7.61 -12.73 -6.59
N THR A 169 -8.91 -12.89 -6.40
CA THR A 169 -9.60 -12.48 -5.17
C THR A 169 -9.95 -13.74 -4.34
N GLN A 170 -9.66 -13.68 -3.05
CA GLN A 170 -9.99 -14.71 -2.08
C GLN A 170 -10.77 -14.09 -0.93
N ALA A 171 -11.85 -14.74 -0.51
CA ALA A 171 -12.53 -14.42 0.75
C ALA A 171 -11.69 -14.97 1.92
N ALA A 172 -11.51 -14.13 2.96
CA ALA A 172 -10.81 -14.51 4.18
C ALA A 172 -11.76 -15.10 5.22
#